data_57046a06679f956fa0aa8a83f8dbe14e
#
_entry.id   57046a06679f956fa0aa8a83f8dbe14e
#
_cell.length_a   1.000
_cell.length_b   1.000
_cell.length_c   1.000
_cell.angle_alpha   90.00
_cell.angle_beta   90.00
_cell.angle_gamma   90.00
#
_symmetry.space_group_name_H-M   'P 1'
#
loop_
_entity.id
_entity.type
_entity.pdbx_description
1 polymer ?
#
loop_
_entity_poly.entity_id
_entity_poly.type
_entity_poly.pdbx_seq_one_letter_code
_entity_poly.pdbx_strand_id
1 'polypeptide(L)'
;MINIYEPNIKNYCSSAIKGINDGWISNHGEFINKSTQKLNEFLNTKYSILMCNGTCATHCLFLSLKFKYPDINKIYMSNNVYIAAWNSALMVYNINQLEMMKMDINTWNINTDENYILSLDKDSAMLIVHNLGNIINVPRLKSLRPDIIFIEDNCEGFTGKYNDIYSGTSIDSLCSSISFYGNKIITTGEGGAFITQHEDIYNYMIKIYSQGMSNVRYLHDIHAYNYRMTNIEAAFLYDQINDIDNILKNKRNIFKIYEKLLDDLIITNKIKLFKTDNSTLSADWIFSIRIIGNTKSIEETTSFFRELEIDIRPFFYPMYKHSHLSILDNNDDISNILNKEIIMIPSSPNITYEEQQKVVNSIYKFILYNYNLNIFEITDNNINLLNDFINKIKINNDKNFRYYRTRDINCIKNHIVTILLFDININSRSAIGYAHIDYSDDTYWFGIYLDEIYRGNKIGNL
;
A
#
# COMPACT_ATOMS: atom_id res chain seq x y z
N MET A 1 15.38 11.76 -7.33
CA MET A 1 14.09 11.46 -6.66
C MET A 1 14.06 9.97 -6.34
N ILE A 2 13.69 9.60 -5.12
CA ILE A 2 13.45 8.20 -4.75
C ILE A 2 12.03 7.87 -5.16
N ASN A 3 11.88 7.04 -6.19
CA ASN A 3 10.58 6.70 -6.74
C ASN A 3 9.83 5.72 -5.84
N ILE A 4 8.49 5.82 -5.80
CA ILE A 4 7.64 4.90 -5.05
C ILE A 4 7.88 3.44 -5.48
N TYR A 5 8.15 3.22 -6.75
CA TYR A 5 8.45 1.93 -7.31
C TYR A 5 9.29 2.03 -8.61
N GLU A 6 10.28 1.16 -8.73
CA GLU A 6 11.06 0.95 -9.95
C GLU A 6 11.14 -0.56 -10.22
N PRO A 7 10.59 -1.04 -11.34
CA PRO A 7 10.62 -2.46 -11.67
C PRO A 7 12.03 -2.92 -12.07
N ASN A 8 12.46 -4.06 -11.56
CA ASN A 8 13.76 -4.65 -11.88
C ASN A 8 13.66 -5.56 -13.14
N ILE A 9 13.19 -5.00 -14.26
CA ILE A 9 12.94 -5.75 -15.49
C ILE A 9 14.20 -6.22 -16.20
N LYS A 10 15.32 -5.51 -16.06
CA LYS A 10 16.56 -5.83 -16.76
C LYS A 10 17.07 -7.25 -16.49
N ASN A 11 16.80 -7.78 -15.30
CA ASN A 11 17.22 -9.12 -14.90
C ASN A 11 16.24 -10.22 -15.36
N TYR A 12 15.08 -9.85 -15.93
CA TYR A 12 13.97 -10.76 -16.24
C TYR A 12 13.45 -10.58 -17.68
N CYS A 13 14.34 -10.33 -18.64
CA CYS A 13 13.97 -10.05 -20.03
C CYS A 13 14.46 -11.11 -21.04
N SER A 14 15.13 -12.17 -20.59
CA SER A 14 15.74 -13.17 -21.47
C SER A 14 14.71 -13.89 -22.34
N SER A 15 13.60 -14.30 -21.74
CA SER A 15 12.49 -14.95 -22.46
C SER A 15 11.76 -13.99 -23.41
N ALA A 16 11.62 -12.72 -23.03
CA ALA A 16 11.02 -11.72 -23.91
C ALA A 16 11.89 -11.45 -25.15
N ILE A 17 13.22 -11.35 -24.97
CA ILE A 17 14.18 -11.25 -26.09
C ILE A 17 14.08 -12.46 -27.02
N LYS A 18 13.97 -13.68 -26.47
CA LYS A 18 13.76 -14.89 -27.26
C LYS A 18 12.45 -14.79 -28.06
N GLY A 19 11.33 -14.41 -27.43
CA GLY A 19 10.04 -14.26 -28.10
C GLY A 19 10.08 -13.24 -29.26
N ILE A 20 10.83 -12.14 -29.10
CA ILE A 20 11.07 -11.14 -30.16
C ILE A 20 11.87 -11.73 -31.30
N ASN A 21 12.97 -12.44 -31.03
CA ASN A 21 13.83 -13.05 -32.05
C ASN A 21 13.10 -14.15 -32.81
N ASP A 22 12.23 -14.90 -32.15
CA ASP A 22 11.42 -15.96 -32.79
C ASP A 22 10.20 -15.38 -33.55
N GLY A 23 9.92 -14.06 -33.44
CA GLY A 23 8.82 -13.38 -34.12
C GLY A 23 7.44 -13.58 -33.45
N TRP A 24 7.35 -14.28 -32.31
CA TRP A 24 6.11 -14.58 -31.62
C TRP A 24 5.83 -13.55 -30.52
N ILE A 25 5.27 -12.39 -30.92
CA ILE A 25 5.04 -11.25 -29.98
C ILE A 25 3.57 -11.08 -29.57
N SER A 26 2.63 -11.69 -30.31
CA SER A 26 1.18 -11.56 -30.05
C SER A 26 0.70 -12.53 -28.95
N ASN A 27 -0.60 -12.83 -28.93
CA ASN A 27 -1.19 -13.80 -28.00
C ASN A 27 -0.93 -15.28 -28.35
N HIS A 28 -0.09 -15.54 -29.32
CA HIS A 28 0.41 -16.86 -29.69
C HIS A 28 1.90 -16.93 -29.39
N GLY A 29 2.34 -18.02 -28.80
CA GLY A 29 3.73 -18.27 -28.46
C GLY A 29 3.86 -19.19 -27.26
N GLU A 30 5.07 -19.70 -27.04
CA GLU A 30 5.32 -20.70 -26.00
C GLU A 30 5.14 -20.18 -24.57
N PHE A 31 5.41 -18.88 -24.36
CA PHE A 31 5.43 -18.31 -23.02
C PHE A 31 4.03 -18.15 -22.40
N ILE A 32 2.97 -18.03 -23.20
CA ILE A 32 1.59 -18.05 -22.69
C ILE A 32 1.34 -19.33 -21.89
N ASN A 33 1.62 -20.49 -22.48
CA ASN A 33 1.39 -21.79 -21.81
C ASN A 33 2.38 -22.04 -20.68
N LYS A 34 3.67 -21.72 -20.88
CA LYS A 34 4.72 -21.90 -19.86
C LYS A 34 4.43 -21.06 -18.62
N SER A 35 4.06 -19.80 -18.79
CA SER A 35 3.75 -18.91 -17.66
C SER A 35 2.45 -19.29 -16.96
N THR A 36 1.43 -19.72 -17.71
CA THR A 36 0.18 -20.27 -17.12
C THR A 36 0.49 -21.49 -16.25
N GLN A 37 1.30 -22.43 -16.76
CA GLN A 37 1.69 -23.61 -16.00
C GLN A 37 2.48 -23.23 -14.75
N LYS A 38 3.49 -22.36 -14.87
CA LYS A 38 4.30 -21.90 -13.73
C LYS A 38 3.48 -21.15 -12.68
N LEU A 39 2.54 -20.32 -13.11
CA LEU A 39 1.64 -19.62 -12.21
C LEU A 39 0.73 -20.61 -11.45
N ASN A 40 0.19 -21.61 -12.14
CA ASN A 40 -0.61 -22.67 -11.52
C ASN A 40 0.21 -23.49 -10.51
N GLU A 41 1.44 -23.87 -10.86
CA GLU A 41 2.35 -24.58 -9.96
C GLU A 41 2.66 -23.76 -8.71
N PHE A 42 3.04 -22.49 -8.88
CA PHE A 42 3.38 -21.58 -7.79
C PHE A 42 2.20 -21.35 -6.84
N LEU A 43 1.02 -21.05 -7.39
CA LEU A 43 -0.18 -20.76 -6.61
C LEU A 43 -0.90 -22.02 -6.10
N ASN A 44 -0.52 -23.21 -6.55
CA ASN A 44 -1.24 -24.46 -6.33
C ASN A 44 -2.73 -24.33 -6.72
N THR A 45 -2.99 -23.76 -7.90
CA THR A 45 -4.35 -23.57 -8.44
C THR A 45 -4.61 -24.47 -9.63
N LYS A 46 -5.88 -24.81 -9.87
CA LYS A 46 -6.26 -25.65 -11.03
C LYS A 46 -6.26 -24.86 -12.33
N TYR A 47 -6.83 -23.65 -12.30
CA TYR A 47 -7.09 -22.88 -13.51
C TYR A 47 -6.66 -21.44 -13.36
N SER A 48 -5.84 -20.99 -14.31
CA SER A 48 -5.53 -19.57 -14.52
C SER A 48 -5.66 -19.20 -15.99
N ILE A 49 -6.01 -17.94 -16.23
CA ILE A 49 -6.09 -17.34 -17.57
C ILE A 49 -5.29 -16.05 -17.53
N LEU A 50 -4.21 -15.98 -18.31
CA LEU A 50 -3.42 -14.77 -18.41
C LEU A 50 -4.15 -13.71 -19.24
N MET A 51 -4.23 -12.49 -18.71
CA MET A 51 -5.01 -11.39 -19.27
C MET A 51 -4.14 -10.14 -19.47
N CYS A 52 -4.59 -9.25 -20.35
CA CYS A 52 -3.85 -8.05 -20.73
C CYS A 52 -3.66 -7.03 -19.59
N ASN A 53 -4.48 -7.06 -18.54
CA ASN A 53 -4.28 -6.28 -17.31
C ASN A 53 -5.18 -6.76 -16.16
N GLY A 54 -4.89 -6.25 -14.96
CA GLY A 54 -5.67 -6.58 -13.75
C GLY A 54 -7.11 -6.13 -13.81
N THR A 55 -7.42 -4.97 -14.42
CA THR A 55 -8.80 -4.48 -14.55
C THR A 55 -9.67 -5.42 -15.36
N CYS A 56 -9.16 -5.97 -16.47
CA CYS A 56 -9.85 -6.98 -17.25
C CYS A 56 -10.08 -8.27 -16.44
N ALA A 57 -9.10 -8.68 -15.65
CA ALA A 57 -9.25 -9.81 -14.74
C ALA A 57 -10.33 -9.56 -13.66
N THR A 58 -10.34 -8.36 -13.07
CA THR A 58 -11.36 -7.97 -12.08
C THR A 58 -12.76 -7.86 -12.71
N HIS A 59 -12.87 -7.37 -13.95
CA HIS A 59 -14.16 -7.39 -14.67
C HIS A 59 -14.67 -8.83 -14.85
N CYS A 60 -13.79 -9.77 -15.13
CA CYS A 60 -14.15 -11.18 -15.25
C CYS A 60 -14.68 -11.81 -13.94
N LEU A 61 -14.34 -11.26 -12.77
CA LEU A 61 -14.95 -11.71 -11.50
C LEU A 61 -16.45 -11.46 -11.50
N PHE A 62 -16.87 -10.27 -11.90
CA PHE A 62 -18.29 -9.90 -11.95
C PHE A 62 -19.05 -10.62 -13.07
N LEU A 63 -18.41 -10.85 -14.21
CA LEU A 63 -18.99 -11.70 -15.28
C LEU A 63 -19.18 -13.15 -14.80
N SER A 64 -18.23 -13.70 -14.06
CA SER A 64 -18.32 -15.04 -13.45
C SER A 64 -19.44 -15.12 -12.42
N LEU A 65 -19.55 -14.10 -11.56
CA LEU A 65 -20.61 -13.98 -10.58
C LEU A 65 -21.98 -13.94 -11.27
N LYS A 66 -22.14 -13.10 -12.30
CA LYS A 66 -23.39 -12.98 -13.06
C LYS A 66 -23.76 -14.25 -13.81
N PHE A 67 -22.76 -14.96 -14.34
CA PHE A 67 -22.96 -16.25 -15.02
C PHE A 67 -23.44 -17.34 -14.06
N LYS A 68 -22.77 -17.48 -12.90
CA LYS A 68 -23.05 -18.58 -11.96
C LYS A 68 -24.27 -18.32 -11.07
N TYR A 69 -24.48 -17.04 -10.71
CA TYR A 69 -25.50 -16.57 -9.78
C TYR A 69 -26.28 -15.39 -10.39
N PRO A 70 -27.08 -15.59 -11.44
CA PRO A 70 -27.74 -14.51 -12.18
C PRO A 70 -28.72 -13.69 -11.33
N ASP A 71 -29.22 -14.24 -10.24
CA ASP A 71 -30.23 -13.63 -9.37
C ASP A 71 -29.59 -12.78 -8.24
N ILE A 72 -28.27 -12.82 -8.07
CA ILE A 72 -27.58 -11.95 -7.12
C ILE A 72 -27.82 -10.48 -7.53
N ASN A 73 -28.40 -9.73 -6.61
CA ASN A 73 -28.75 -8.33 -6.81
C ASN A 73 -28.15 -7.39 -5.76
N LYS A 74 -27.36 -7.90 -4.80
CA LYS A 74 -26.61 -7.12 -3.84
C LYS A 74 -25.15 -7.62 -3.76
N ILE A 75 -24.22 -6.67 -3.92
CA ILE A 75 -22.78 -6.95 -3.89
C ILE A 75 -22.13 -5.97 -2.91
N TYR A 76 -21.52 -6.50 -1.87
CA TYR A 76 -20.77 -5.72 -0.89
C TYR A 76 -19.39 -5.41 -1.41
N MET A 77 -19.00 -4.13 -1.36
CA MET A 77 -17.78 -3.59 -1.93
C MET A 77 -17.03 -2.72 -0.90
N SER A 78 -15.72 -2.75 -0.93
CA SER A 78 -14.88 -1.88 -0.08
C SER A 78 -15.00 -0.40 -0.46
N ASN A 79 -14.98 0.49 0.54
CA ASN A 79 -15.06 1.94 0.32
C ASN A 79 -13.70 2.55 -0.12
N ASN A 80 -12.58 2.11 0.44
CA ASN A 80 -11.25 2.59 0.04
C ASN A 80 -10.51 1.50 -0.73
N VAL A 81 -10.60 1.53 -2.05
CA VAL A 81 -9.88 0.61 -2.95
C VAL A 81 -9.48 1.33 -4.22
N TYR A 82 -8.60 0.74 -4.98
CA TYR A 82 -8.33 1.23 -6.33
C TYR A 82 -9.61 1.19 -7.17
N ILE A 83 -9.89 2.27 -7.89
CA ILE A 83 -11.16 2.50 -8.59
C ILE A 83 -11.55 1.41 -9.59
N ALA A 84 -10.57 0.64 -10.11
CA ALA A 84 -10.82 -0.45 -11.05
C ALA A 84 -11.80 -1.50 -10.50
N ALA A 85 -11.81 -1.75 -9.18
CA ALA A 85 -12.75 -2.66 -8.53
C ALA A 85 -14.21 -2.23 -8.76
N TRP A 86 -14.52 -0.95 -8.50
CA TRP A 86 -15.87 -0.39 -8.69
C TRP A 86 -16.24 -0.24 -10.15
N ASN A 87 -15.31 0.28 -10.99
CA ASN A 87 -15.57 0.40 -12.42
C ASN A 87 -15.86 -0.95 -13.07
N SER A 88 -15.16 -2.02 -12.67
CA SER A 88 -15.40 -3.37 -13.15
C SER A 88 -16.78 -3.90 -12.73
N ALA A 89 -17.22 -3.61 -11.50
CA ALA A 89 -18.56 -3.94 -11.04
C ALA A 89 -19.65 -3.24 -11.87
N LEU A 90 -19.46 -1.93 -12.11
CA LEU A 90 -20.40 -1.08 -12.87
C LEU A 90 -20.52 -1.48 -14.35
N MET A 91 -19.58 -2.21 -14.92
CA MET A 91 -19.68 -2.77 -16.26
C MET A 91 -20.69 -3.92 -16.34
N VAL A 92 -21.07 -4.52 -15.20
CA VAL A 92 -21.94 -5.72 -15.14
C VAL A 92 -23.22 -5.50 -14.33
N TYR A 93 -23.14 -4.65 -13.30
CA TYR A 93 -24.20 -4.37 -12.35
C TYR A 93 -24.53 -2.90 -12.27
N ASN A 94 -25.78 -2.59 -11.89
CA ASN A 94 -26.19 -1.21 -11.63
C ASN A 94 -25.69 -0.74 -10.27
N ILE A 95 -25.47 0.55 -10.12
CA ILE A 95 -25.00 1.17 -8.87
C ILE A 95 -25.87 0.81 -7.65
N ASN A 96 -27.19 0.68 -7.84
CA ASN A 96 -28.14 0.32 -6.78
C ASN A 96 -27.99 -1.13 -6.26
N GLN A 97 -27.20 -1.96 -6.94
CA GLN A 97 -26.88 -3.33 -6.53
C GLN A 97 -25.55 -3.39 -5.74
N LEU A 98 -24.82 -2.28 -5.68
CA LEU A 98 -23.52 -2.19 -5.03
C LEU A 98 -23.69 -1.51 -3.66
N GLU A 99 -23.22 -2.17 -2.60
CA GLU A 99 -23.32 -1.69 -1.21
C GLU A 99 -21.92 -1.45 -0.65
N MET A 100 -21.67 -0.24 -0.12
CA MET A 100 -20.39 0.06 0.50
C MET A 100 -20.28 -0.59 1.88
N MET A 101 -19.16 -1.25 2.14
CA MET A 101 -18.80 -1.78 3.45
C MET A 101 -18.02 -0.75 4.27
N LYS A 102 -18.23 -0.80 5.60
CA LYS A 102 -17.41 -0.04 6.53
C LYS A 102 -15.97 -0.54 6.51
N MET A 103 -15.02 0.40 6.67
CA MET A 103 -13.61 0.09 6.78
C MET A 103 -13.19 -0.16 8.23
N ASP A 104 -12.10 -0.89 8.41
CA ASP A 104 -11.44 -1.08 9.71
C ASP A 104 -10.17 -0.24 9.80
N ILE A 105 -10.08 0.55 10.87
CA ILE A 105 -9.00 1.51 11.11
C ILE A 105 -7.65 0.87 11.38
N ASN A 106 -7.61 -0.41 11.78
CA ASN A 106 -6.40 -1.12 12.13
C ASN A 106 -5.88 -1.98 10.99
N THR A 107 -6.79 -2.64 10.27
CA THR A 107 -6.40 -3.53 9.15
C THR A 107 -6.33 -2.80 7.81
N TRP A 108 -6.97 -1.62 7.69
CA TRP A 108 -7.14 -0.81 6.46
C TRP A 108 -7.92 -1.53 5.35
N ASN A 109 -8.54 -2.62 5.71
CA ASN A 109 -9.45 -3.42 4.90
C ASN A 109 -10.90 -3.12 5.30
N ILE A 110 -11.84 -3.80 4.66
CA ILE A 110 -13.23 -3.84 5.13
C ILE A 110 -13.29 -4.36 6.57
N ASN A 111 -14.28 -3.90 7.32
CA ASN A 111 -14.54 -4.41 8.66
C ASN A 111 -14.99 -5.87 8.59
N THR A 112 -14.21 -6.77 9.19
CA THR A 112 -14.46 -8.20 9.27
C THR A 112 -14.87 -8.66 10.68
N ASP A 113 -15.35 -7.71 11.53
CA ASP A 113 -15.96 -8.06 12.82
C ASP A 113 -17.11 -9.04 12.60
N GLU A 114 -17.16 -10.07 13.45
CA GLU A 114 -18.09 -11.18 13.27
C GLU A 114 -19.57 -10.71 13.31
N ASN A 115 -19.93 -9.83 14.25
CA ASN A 115 -21.30 -9.32 14.36
C ASN A 115 -21.67 -8.48 13.12
N TYR A 116 -20.70 -7.69 12.60
CA TYR A 116 -20.92 -6.92 11.38
C TYR A 116 -21.13 -7.82 10.18
N ILE A 117 -20.29 -8.84 9.99
CA ILE A 117 -20.42 -9.81 8.88
C ILE A 117 -21.72 -10.62 8.99
N LEU A 118 -22.11 -11.02 10.21
CA LEU A 118 -23.38 -11.72 10.43
C LEU A 118 -24.62 -10.86 10.18
N SER A 119 -24.50 -9.53 10.27
CA SER A 119 -25.61 -8.59 10.00
C SER A 119 -25.89 -8.34 8.52
N LEU A 120 -24.99 -8.75 7.61
CA LEU A 120 -25.15 -8.54 6.18
C LEU A 120 -26.32 -9.39 5.61
N ASP A 121 -26.89 -8.92 4.50
CA ASP A 121 -28.01 -9.63 3.85
C ASP A 121 -27.61 -11.01 3.35
N LYS A 122 -28.55 -11.92 3.38
CA LYS A 122 -28.41 -13.27 2.82
C LYS A 122 -28.44 -13.23 1.29
N ASP A 123 -27.95 -14.30 0.68
CA ASP A 123 -28.00 -14.48 -0.77
C ASP A 123 -27.42 -13.30 -1.55
N SER A 124 -26.31 -12.76 -1.02
CA SER A 124 -25.55 -11.66 -1.58
C SER A 124 -24.16 -12.12 -2.04
N ALA A 125 -23.42 -11.23 -2.67
CA ALA A 125 -22.01 -11.44 -2.97
C ALA A 125 -21.14 -10.41 -2.25
N MET A 126 -19.85 -10.70 -2.12
CA MET A 126 -18.88 -9.80 -1.54
C MET A 126 -17.59 -9.81 -2.36
N LEU A 127 -17.15 -8.63 -2.80
CA LEU A 127 -15.81 -8.45 -3.33
C LEU A 127 -14.85 -8.23 -2.17
N ILE A 128 -13.94 -9.15 -1.97
CA ILE A 128 -12.82 -9.00 -1.07
C ILE A 128 -11.68 -8.35 -1.83
N VAL A 129 -11.16 -7.24 -1.32
CA VAL A 129 -9.93 -6.61 -1.80
C VAL A 129 -8.89 -6.67 -0.70
N HIS A 130 -7.72 -7.17 -1.01
CA HIS A 130 -6.61 -7.28 -0.06
C HIS A 130 -5.77 -6.00 -0.08
N ASN A 131 -6.31 -4.92 0.49
CA ASN A 131 -5.70 -3.59 0.42
C ASN A 131 -4.24 -3.59 0.88
N LEU A 132 -3.37 -3.01 0.06
CA LEU A 132 -1.93 -2.84 0.30
C LEU A 132 -1.21 -4.17 0.63
N GLY A 133 -1.80 -5.29 0.23
CA GLY A 133 -1.27 -6.62 0.50
C GLY A 133 -1.62 -7.19 1.88
N ASN A 134 -2.47 -6.53 2.66
CA ASN A 134 -2.98 -7.09 3.91
C ASN A 134 -4.12 -8.08 3.64
N ILE A 135 -3.89 -9.35 3.93
CA ILE A 135 -4.76 -10.43 3.51
C ILE A 135 -5.96 -10.58 4.44
N ILE A 136 -7.16 -10.66 3.86
CA ILE A 136 -8.40 -11.03 4.55
C ILE A 136 -8.56 -12.56 4.44
N ASN A 137 -8.87 -13.22 5.55
CA ASN A 137 -9.08 -14.68 5.58
C ASN A 137 -10.47 -15.05 5.04
N VAL A 138 -10.55 -15.31 3.73
CA VAL A 138 -11.80 -15.67 3.03
C VAL A 138 -12.39 -16.99 3.52
N PRO A 139 -11.61 -18.08 3.73
CA PRO A 139 -12.15 -19.30 4.33
C PRO A 139 -12.86 -19.08 5.67
N ARG A 140 -12.32 -18.22 6.52
CA ARG A 140 -12.99 -17.85 7.79
C ARG A 140 -14.32 -17.13 7.53
N LEU A 141 -14.35 -16.16 6.62
CA LEU A 141 -15.58 -15.45 6.26
C LEU A 141 -16.61 -16.41 5.67
N LYS A 142 -16.20 -17.34 4.81
CA LYS A 142 -17.09 -18.36 4.23
C LYS A 142 -17.65 -19.31 5.29
N SER A 143 -16.88 -19.67 6.30
CA SER A 143 -17.39 -20.49 7.42
C SER A 143 -18.43 -19.75 8.26
N LEU A 144 -18.31 -18.43 8.42
CA LEU A 144 -19.30 -17.60 9.10
C LEU A 144 -20.56 -17.36 8.27
N ARG A 145 -20.39 -17.18 6.96
CA ARG A 145 -21.48 -16.85 6.00
C ARG A 145 -21.41 -17.76 4.77
N PRO A 146 -21.80 -19.02 4.90
CA PRO A 146 -21.84 -19.97 3.79
C PRO A 146 -22.81 -19.56 2.67
N ASP A 147 -23.77 -18.70 2.98
CA ASP A 147 -24.78 -18.14 2.07
C ASP A 147 -24.25 -16.99 1.19
N ILE A 148 -23.14 -16.34 1.56
CA ILE A 148 -22.52 -15.26 0.77
C ILE A 148 -21.54 -15.86 -0.26
N ILE A 149 -21.57 -15.30 -1.47
CA ILE A 149 -20.62 -15.65 -2.54
C ILE A 149 -19.46 -14.69 -2.50
N PHE A 150 -18.24 -15.20 -2.28
CA PHE A 150 -17.01 -14.41 -2.28
C PHE A 150 -16.33 -14.43 -3.63
N ILE A 151 -15.87 -13.28 -4.09
CA ILE A 151 -14.93 -13.08 -5.19
C ILE A 151 -13.77 -12.21 -4.67
N GLU A 152 -12.56 -12.42 -5.19
CA GLU A 152 -11.37 -11.75 -4.63
C GLU A 152 -10.66 -10.88 -5.67
N ASP A 153 -10.55 -9.58 -5.43
CA ASP A 153 -9.57 -8.74 -6.10
C ASP A 153 -8.23 -8.89 -5.37
N ASN A 154 -7.39 -9.75 -5.89
CA ASN A 154 -6.07 -10.07 -5.36
C ASN A 154 -4.95 -9.31 -6.07
N CYS A 155 -5.26 -8.19 -6.73
CA CYS A 155 -4.30 -7.37 -7.48
C CYS A 155 -3.19 -6.76 -6.59
N GLU A 156 -3.43 -6.65 -5.30
CA GLU A 156 -2.46 -6.17 -4.30
C GLU A 156 -2.06 -7.27 -3.32
N GLY A 157 -2.84 -8.33 -3.23
CA GLY A 157 -2.65 -9.47 -2.33
C GLY A 157 -1.87 -10.63 -2.95
N PHE A 158 -1.47 -10.55 -4.22
CA PHE A 158 -0.70 -11.61 -4.88
C PHE A 158 0.54 -11.99 -4.04
N THR A 159 0.73 -13.27 -3.78
CA THR A 159 1.74 -13.90 -2.91
C THR A 159 1.42 -13.90 -1.41
N GLY A 160 0.41 -13.18 -0.95
CA GLY A 160 -0.09 -13.30 0.42
C GLY A 160 -0.81 -14.63 0.65
N LYS A 161 -1.03 -14.98 1.92
CA LYS A 161 -1.66 -16.25 2.29
C LYS A 161 -2.65 -16.08 3.43
N TYR A 162 -3.67 -16.92 3.45
CA TYR A 162 -4.45 -17.25 4.62
C TYR A 162 -4.17 -18.72 4.98
N ASN A 163 -3.62 -18.92 6.18
CA ASN A 163 -2.92 -20.15 6.57
C ASN A 163 -1.83 -20.50 5.51
N ASP A 164 -1.87 -21.69 4.93
CA ASP A 164 -0.91 -22.14 3.91
C ASP A 164 -1.44 -21.98 2.47
N ILE A 165 -2.66 -21.42 2.30
CA ILE A 165 -3.30 -21.22 0.99
C ILE A 165 -2.98 -19.82 0.49
N TYR A 166 -2.50 -19.70 -0.75
CA TYR A 166 -2.35 -18.39 -1.39
C TYR A 166 -3.70 -17.68 -1.52
N SER A 167 -3.72 -16.37 -1.20
CA SER A 167 -4.93 -15.55 -1.39
C SER A 167 -5.43 -15.66 -2.83
N GLY A 168 -6.75 -15.68 -2.98
CA GLY A 168 -7.39 -15.82 -4.29
C GLY A 168 -7.41 -17.24 -4.86
N THR A 169 -6.93 -18.27 -4.14
CA THR A 169 -6.91 -19.66 -4.64
C THR A 169 -7.77 -20.63 -3.83
N SER A 170 -8.46 -20.17 -2.79
CA SER A 170 -9.39 -21.02 -2.04
C SER A 170 -10.60 -21.43 -2.87
N ILE A 171 -11.08 -22.64 -2.63
CA ILE A 171 -12.38 -23.10 -3.17
C ILE A 171 -13.57 -22.31 -2.58
N ASP A 172 -13.36 -21.62 -1.46
CA ASP A 172 -14.35 -20.77 -0.79
C ASP A 172 -14.62 -19.46 -1.54
N SER A 173 -13.73 -19.10 -2.46
CA SER A 173 -13.91 -18.00 -3.39
C SER A 173 -14.29 -18.52 -4.78
N LEU A 174 -15.24 -17.87 -5.43
CA LEU A 174 -15.67 -18.26 -6.78
C LEU A 174 -14.53 -18.09 -7.79
N CYS A 175 -13.83 -16.98 -7.69
CA CYS A 175 -12.70 -16.62 -8.55
C CYS A 175 -11.93 -15.44 -7.97
N SER A 176 -10.72 -15.20 -8.50
CA SER A 176 -9.90 -14.05 -8.14
C SER A 176 -9.19 -13.43 -9.34
N SER A 177 -8.77 -12.16 -9.17
CA SER A 177 -7.97 -11.42 -10.14
C SER A 177 -6.58 -11.11 -9.59
N ILE A 178 -5.57 -11.09 -10.47
CA ILE A 178 -4.20 -10.68 -10.18
C ILE A 178 -3.81 -9.60 -11.17
N SER A 179 -2.97 -8.65 -10.73
CA SER A 179 -2.38 -7.63 -11.60
C SER A 179 -0.85 -7.79 -11.67
N PHE A 180 -0.31 -7.65 -12.87
CA PHE A 180 1.11 -7.58 -13.17
C PHE A 180 1.49 -6.19 -13.71
N TYR A 181 0.77 -5.16 -13.30
CA TYR A 181 1.07 -3.77 -13.64
C TYR A 181 2.45 -3.35 -13.14
N GLY A 182 3.02 -2.27 -13.72
CA GLY A 182 4.38 -1.78 -13.51
C GLY A 182 4.86 -1.67 -12.06
N ASN A 183 3.97 -1.49 -11.09
CA ASN A 183 4.32 -1.34 -9.68
C ASN A 183 4.00 -2.58 -8.81
N LYS A 184 3.61 -3.70 -9.39
CA LYS A 184 3.29 -4.93 -8.64
C LYS A 184 4.55 -5.72 -8.28
N ILE A 185 4.43 -6.70 -7.39
CA ILE A 185 5.54 -7.54 -6.90
C ILE A 185 6.33 -8.15 -8.05
N ILE A 186 5.62 -8.66 -9.05
CA ILE A 186 6.15 -9.03 -10.36
C ILE A 186 5.37 -8.26 -11.41
N THR A 187 6.02 -7.87 -12.50
CA THR A 187 5.39 -7.01 -13.51
C THR A 187 5.72 -7.42 -14.92
N THR A 188 4.75 -7.26 -15.80
CA THR A 188 4.90 -7.44 -17.25
C THR A 188 4.74 -6.10 -18.00
N GLY A 189 4.75 -4.98 -17.25
CA GLY A 189 4.41 -3.64 -17.73
C GLY A 189 2.92 -3.37 -17.59
N GLU A 190 2.10 -3.95 -18.42
CA GLU A 190 0.70 -4.28 -18.20
C GLU A 190 0.58 -5.80 -18.05
N GLY A 191 -0.56 -6.29 -17.60
CA GLY A 191 -0.81 -7.73 -17.45
C GLY A 191 -1.67 -8.05 -16.23
N GLY A 192 -2.23 -9.24 -16.25
CA GLY A 192 -3.05 -9.77 -15.16
C GLY A 192 -3.33 -11.25 -15.31
N ALA A 193 -4.01 -11.81 -14.35
CA ALA A 193 -4.52 -13.18 -14.43
C ALA A 193 -5.87 -13.31 -13.73
N PHE A 194 -6.73 -14.13 -14.29
CA PHE A 194 -7.95 -14.62 -13.67
C PHE A 194 -7.70 -16.02 -13.13
N ILE A 195 -8.10 -16.28 -11.90
CA ILE A 195 -7.87 -17.56 -11.19
C ILE A 195 -9.22 -18.12 -10.74
N THR A 196 -9.39 -19.44 -10.85
CA THR A 196 -10.53 -20.13 -10.27
C THR A 196 -10.21 -21.60 -9.98
N GLN A 197 -10.95 -22.21 -9.04
CA GLN A 197 -10.94 -23.66 -8.79
C GLN A 197 -12.12 -24.36 -9.48
N HIS A 198 -13.05 -23.60 -10.08
CA HIS A 198 -14.31 -24.08 -10.66
C HIS A 198 -14.18 -24.26 -12.18
N GLU A 199 -14.32 -25.49 -12.65
CA GLU A 199 -14.15 -25.84 -14.07
C GLU A 199 -15.19 -25.16 -14.98
N ASP A 200 -16.43 -25.06 -14.54
CA ASP A 200 -17.49 -24.41 -15.31
C ASP A 200 -17.24 -22.91 -15.50
N ILE A 201 -16.70 -22.23 -14.46
CA ILE A 201 -16.27 -20.83 -14.53
C ILE A 201 -15.10 -20.70 -15.49
N TYR A 202 -14.09 -21.57 -15.38
CA TYR A 202 -12.94 -21.55 -16.28
C TYR A 202 -13.37 -21.70 -17.75
N ASN A 203 -14.21 -22.69 -18.05
CA ASN A 203 -14.70 -22.95 -19.40
C ASN A 203 -15.53 -21.78 -19.98
N TYR A 204 -16.29 -21.09 -19.13
CA TYR A 204 -16.99 -19.87 -19.53
C TYR A 204 -16.00 -18.73 -19.80
N MET A 205 -15.03 -18.51 -18.92
CA MET A 205 -14.05 -17.41 -19.04
C MET A 205 -13.11 -17.58 -20.23
N ILE A 206 -12.74 -18.80 -20.62
CA ILE A 206 -11.97 -19.07 -21.84
C ILE A 206 -12.68 -18.55 -23.10
N LYS A 207 -14.02 -18.57 -23.13
CA LYS A 207 -14.77 -17.92 -24.22
C LYS A 207 -14.79 -16.40 -24.08
N ILE A 208 -15.07 -15.90 -22.87
CA ILE A 208 -15.21 -14.47 -22.58
C ILE A 208 -13.93 -13.70 -22.90
N TYR A 209 -12.74 -14.17 -22.46
CA TYR A 209 -11.49 -13.42 -22.63
C TYR A 209 -11.00 -13.40 -24.09
N SER A 210 -11.52 -14.28 -24.95
CA SER A 210 -11.08 -14.50 -26.33
C SER A 210 -12.21 -14.32 -27.36
N GLN A 211 -12.99 -13.26 -27.23
CA GLN A 211 -14.01 -12.81 -28.20
C GLN A 211 -15.18 -13.79 -28.42
N GLY A 212 -15.40 -14.75 -27.52
CA GLY A 212 -16.53 -15.69 -27.62
C GLY A 212 -16.46 -16.65 -28.80
N MET A 213 -15.26 -16.94 -29.30
CA MET A 213 -15.07 -17.82 -30.46
C MET A 213 -15.56 -19.24 -30.17
N SER A 214 -16.29 -19.80 -31.11
CA SER A 214 -16.71 -21.20 -31.09
C SER A 214 -15.59 -22.15 -31.52
N ASN A 215 -15.89 -23.44 -31.60
CA ASN A 215 -14.96 -24.42 -32.18
C ASN A 215 -14.79 -24.26 -33.71
N VAL A 216 -15.64 -23.44 -34.34
CA VAL A 216 -15.55 -23.10 -35.77
C VAL A 216 -14.88 -21.72 -35.86
N ARG A 217 -13.76 -21.65 -36.58
CA ARG A 217 -12.99 -20.42 -36.77
C ARG A 217 -13.89 -19.31 -37.36
N TYR A 218 -13.82 -18.10 -36.73
CA TYR A 218 -14.61 -16.91 -37.06
C TYR A 218 -16.09 -17.00 -36.77
N LEU A 219 -16.58 -18.09 -36.16
CA LEU A 219 -17.92 -18.14 -35.59
C LEU A 219 -17.86 -17.87 -34.09
N HIS A 220 -18.67 -16.93 -33.59
CA HIS A 220 -18.70 -16.49 -32.23
C HIS A 220 -20.06 -16.80 -31.60
N ASP A 221 -20.04 -17.49 -30.45
CA ASP A 221 -21.25 -17.98 -29.79
C ASP A 221 -21.88 -16.97 -28.85
N ILE A 222 -21.05 -16.10 -28.25
CA ILE A 222 -21.47 -15.18 -27.18
C ILE A 222 -20.82 -13.82 -27.35
N HIS A 223 -21.43 -12.78 -26.78
CA HIS A 223 -20.81 -11.48 -26.62
C HIS A 223 -19.64 -11.60 -25.63
N ALA A 224 -18.47 -11.14 -26.03
CA ALA A 224 -17.23 -11.32 -25.27
C ALA A 224 -16.18 -10.27 -25.62
N TYR A 225 -14.98 -10.39 -25.05
CA TYR A 225 -13.97 -9.35 -25.07
C TYR A 225 -12.62 -9.87 -25.62
N ASN A 226 -11.73 -8.97 -25.95
CA ASN A 226 -10.33 -9.30 -26.23
C ASN A 226 -9.48 -8.92 -25.02
N TYR A 227 -9.31 -9.84 -24.09
CA TYR A 227 -8.55 -9.65 -22.84
C TYR A 227 -7.28 -10.49 -22.79
N ARG A 228 -6.82 -11.00 -23.94
CA ARG A 228 -5.65 -11.87 -24.04
C ARG A 228 -4.36 -11.12 -23.75
N MET A 229 -3.51 -11.75 -22.94
CA MET A 229 -2.12 -11.32 -22.74
C MET A 229 -1.28 -11.61 -23.99
N THR A 230 -0.28 -10.81 -24.26
CA THR A 230 0.70 -11.07 -25.30
C THR A 230 1.79 -12.04 -24.85
N ASN A 231 2.43 -12.73 -25.80
CA ASN A 231 3.54 -13.63 -25.51
C ASN A 231 4.76 -12.92 -24.89
N ILE A 232 4.95 -11.64 -25.21
CA ILE A 232 6.03 -10.83 -24.66
C ILE A 232 5.77 -10.54 -23.16
N GLU A 233 4.55 -10.13 -22.81
CA GLU A 233 4.16 -9.96 -21.41
C GLU A 233 4.29 -11.28 -20.63
N ALA A 234 3.82 -12.38 -21.22
CA ALA A 234 3.94 -13.71 -20.61
C ALA A 234 5.41 -14.15 -20.45
N ALA A 235 6.29 -13.75 -21.32
CA ALA A 235 7.73 -14.06 -21.22
C ALA A 235 8.39 -13.33 -20.03
N PHE A 236 8.05 -12.05 -19.78
CA PHE A 236 8.46 -11.35 -18.56
C PHE A 236 7.92 -12.02 -17.29
N LEU A 237 6.67 -12.48 -17.34
CA LEU A 237 6.06 -13.23 -16.24
C LEU A 237 6.81 -14.53 -15.96
N TYR A 238 7.16 -15.28 -17.01
CA TYR A 238 7.87 -16.55 -16.92
C TYR A 238 9.21 -16.40 -16.21
N ASP A 239 10.03 -15.42 -16.61
CA ASP A 239 11.34 -15.20 -16.00
C ASP A 239 11.22 -14.84 -14.51
N GLN A 240 10.26 -13.99 -14.14
CA GLN A 240 10.05 -13.57 -12.75
C GLN A 240 9.46 -14.66 -11.85
N ILE A 241 8.52 -15.48 -12.36
CA ILE A 241 7.96 -16.60 -11.56
C ILE A 241 9.03 -17.65 -11.28
N ASN A 242 9.96 -17.88 -12.20
CA ASN A 242 11.07 -18.82 -11.96
C ASN A 242 12.03 -18.34 -10.87
N ASP A 243 12.06 -17.05 -10.53
CA ASP A 243 12.89 -16.46 -9.47
C ASP A 243 12.05 -15.87 -8.32
N ILE A 244 10.79 -16.27 -8.21
CA ILE A 244 9.82 -15.64 -7.31
C ILE A 244 10.27 -15.67 -5.84
N ASP A 245 10.93 -16.74 -5.39
CA ASP A 245 11.38 -16.87 -4.01
C ASP A 245 12.43 -15.81 -3.64
N ASN A 246 13.36 -15.51 -4.57
CA ASN A 246 14.35 -14.44 -4.37
C ASN A 246 13.69 -13.06 -4.38
N ILE A 247 12.72 -12.83 -5.27
CA ILE A 247 11.95 -11.58 -5.33
C ILE A 247 11.23 -11.36 -4.00
N LEU A 248 10.53 -12.37 -3.47
CA LEU A 248 9.80 -12.27 -2.21
C LEU A 248 10.74 -12.11 -1.01
N LYS A 249 11.87 -12.82 -0.99
CA LYS A 249 12.89 -12.67 0.06
C LYS A 249 13.44 -11.23 0.09
N ASN A 250 13.71 -10.65 -1.07
CA ASN A 250 14.17 -9.26 -1.16
C ASN A 250 13.11 -8.28 -0.65
N LYS A 251 11.86 -8.43 -1.08
CA LYS A 251 10.73 -7.59 -0.61
C LYS A 251 10.57 -7.67 0.90
N ARG A 252 10.57 -8.87 1.46
CA ARG A 252 10.49 -9.07 2.91
C ARG A 252 11.65 -8.39 3.66
N ASN A 253 12.87 -8.41 3.10
CA ASN A 253 14.01 -7.74 3.70
C ASN A 253 13.84 -6.22 3.72
N ILE A 254 13.35 -5.62 2.63
CA ILE A 254 13.05 -4.18 2.54
C ILE A 254 12.03 -3.78 3.62
N PHE A 255 10.97 -4.55 3.79
CA PHE A 255 9.94 -4.32 4.82
C PHE A 255 10.52 -4.37 6.22
N LYS A 256 11.31 -5.41 6.55
CA LYS A 256 11.98 -5.55 7.86
C LYS A 256 12.93 -4.38 8.18
N ILE A 257 13.62 -3.85 7.18
CA ILE A 257 14.48 -2.68 7.37
C ILE A 257 13.63 -1.47 7.76
N TYR A 258 12.52 -1.20 7.04
CA TYR A 258 11.62 -0.12 7.40
C TYR A 258 10.98 -0.30 8.79
N GLU A 259 10.51 -1.49 9.11
CA GLU A 259 9.95 -1.81 10.43
C GLU A 259 10.96 -1.45 11.54
N LYS A 260 12.23 -1.85 11.37
CA LYS A 260 13.30 -1.53 12.31
C LYS A 260 13.63 -0.03 12.38
N LEU A 261 13.70 0.66 11.23
CA LEU A 261 14.03 2.09 11.19
C LEU A 261 12.90 2.98 11.74
N LEU A 262 11.66 2.49 11.72
CA LEU A 262 10.46 3.20 12.17
C LEU A 262 10.00 2.80 13.58
N ASP A 263 10.72 1.88 14.25
CA ASP A 263 10.28 1.27 15.52
C ASP A 263 9.97 2.33 16.59
N ASP A 264 10.80 3.36 16.75
CA ASP A 264 10.57 4.44 17.71
C ASP A 264 9.25 5.20 17.44
N LEU A 265 8.91 5.44 16.16
CA LEU A 265 7.66 6.10 15.78
C LEU A 265 6.45 5.21 16.00
N ILE A 266 6.61 3.90 15.86
CA ILE A 266 5.57 2.90 16.15
C ILE A 266 5.34 2.83 17.66
N ILE A 267 6.39 2.66 18.46
CA ILE A 267 6.33 2.58 19.93
C ILE A 267 5.71 3.85 20.53
N THR A 268 6.08 5.01 20.01
CA THR A 268 5.54 6.30 20.46
C THR A 268 4.14 6.62 19.91
N ASN A 269 3.55 5.70 19.11
CA ASN A 269 2.23 5.83 18.49
C ASN A 269 2.09 7.09 17.60
N LYS A 270 3.18 7.49 16.93
CA LYS A 270 3.16 8.56 15.91
C LYS A 270 2.76 8.03 14.55
N ILE A 271 3.14 6.79 14.28
CA ILE A 271 2.69 6.04 13.12
C ILE A 271 2.13 4.68 13.53
N LYS A 272 1.39 4.08 12.61
CA LYS A 272 0.95 2.68 12.71
C LYS A 272 1.19 1.97 11.38
N LEU A 273 1.48 0.69 11.47
CA LEU A 273 1.37 -0.25 10.36
C LEU A 273 -0.01 -0.91 10.41
N PHE A 274 -0.48 -1.47 9.31
CA PHE A 274 -1.72 -2.25 9.35
C PHE A 274 -1.54 -3.50 10.23
N LYS A 275 -2.61 -3.86 10.90
CA LYS A 275 -2.65 -5.09 11.69
C LYS A 275 -2.99 -6.26 10.76
N THR A 276 -2.16 -7.29 10.77
CA THR A 276 -2.46 -8.57 10.12
C THR A 276 -3.25 -9.49 11.05
N ASP A 277 -4.10 -10.32 10.49
CA ASP A 277 -4.67 -11.47 11.22
C ASP A 277 -3.57 -12.53 11.45
N ASN A 278 -3.58 -13.18 12.61
CA ASN A 278 -2.57 -14.22 12.95
C ASN A 278 -2.61 -15.43 12.00
N SER A 279 -3.71 -15.63 11.29
CA SER A 279 -3.90 -16.68 10.30
C SER A 279 -3.54 -16.26 8.88
N THR A 280 -2.98 -15.04 8.70
CA THR A 280 -2.64 -14.52 7.38
C THR A 280 -1.18 -14.10 7.29
N LEU A 281 -0.64 -14.13 6.08
CA LEU A 281 0.66 -13.60 5.71
C LEU A 281 0.46 -12.49 4.66
N SER A 282 0.99 -11.31 4.94
CA SER A 282 0.97 -10.18 4.01
C SER A 282 1.71 -10.49 2.71
N ALA A 283 1.21 -9.94 1.60
CA ALA A 283 1.89 -10.02 0.31
C ALA A 283 3.15 -9.15 0.21
N ASP A 284 3.32 -8.16 1.12
CA ASP A 284 4.42 -7.17 1.08
C ASP A 284 4.52 -6.40 -0.24
N TRP A 285 3.38 -6.01 -0.82
CA TRP A 285 3.34 -5.32 -2.10
C TRP A 285 4.04 -3.96 -2.04
N ILE A 286 3.56 -3.05 -1.17
CA ILE A 286 4.10 -1.70 -1.01
C ILE A 286 4.11 -1.30 0.46
N PHE A 287 5.26 -0.83 0.97
CA PHE A 287 5.34 -0.44 2.36
C PHE A 287 4.51 0.81 2.61
N SER A 288 3.67 0.77 3.62
CA SER A 288 2.72 1.84 3.92
C SER A 288 2.67 2.10 5.42
N ILE A 289 2.49 3.36 5.76
CA ILE A 289 2.38 3.80 7.15
C ILE A 289 1.13 4.67 7.32
N ARG A 290 0.53 4.63 8.49
CA ARG A 290 -0.52 5.55 8.90
C ARG A 290 0.06 6.56 9.88
N ILE A 291 0.10 7.84 9.50
CA ILE A 291 0.56 8.96 10.34
C ILE A 291 -0.59 9.43 11.21
N ILE A 292 -0.53 9.13 12.49
CA ILE A 292 -1.63 9.36 13.42
C ILE A 292 -1.87 10.85 13.64
N GLY A 293 -3.12 11.28 13.42
CA GLY A 293 -3.52 12.67 13.58
C GLY A 293 -2.93 13.60 12.52
N ASN A 294 -2.72 13.12 11.29
CA ASN A 294 -2.31 13.97 10.18
C ASN A 294 -3.34 15.09 9.94
N THR A 295 -2.92 16.35 10.13
CA THR A 295 -3.76 17.55 9.92
C THR A 295 -3.62 18.11 8.51
N LYS A 296 -2.54 17.77 7.80
CA LYS A 296 -2.23 18.30 6.47
C LYS A 296 -3.14 17.68 5.39
N SER A 297 -3.39 18.42 4.33
CA SER A 297 -4.08 17.89 3.17
C SER A 297 -3.20 16.85 2.42
N ILE A 298 -3.81 16.09 1.51
CA ILE A 298 -3.08 15.15 0.65
C ILE A 298 -2.07 15.89 -0.23
N GLU A 299 -2.45 17.06 -0.73
CA GLU A 299 -1.60 17.91 -1.56
C GLU A 299 -0.41 18.44 -0.77
N GLU A 300 -0.62 18.97 0.45
CA GLU A 300 0.44 19.44 1.34
C GLU A 300 1.40 18.29 1.68
N THR A 301 0.85 17.11 2.04
CA THR A 301 1.63 15.91 2.37
C THR A 301 2.49 15.49 1.18
N THR A 302 1.90 15.38 0.00
CA THR A 302 2.61 14.95 -1.22
C THR A 302 3.68 15.98 -1.64
N SER A 303 3.37 17.27 -1.54
CA SER A 303 4.32 18.35 -1.88
C SER A 303 5.51 18.35 -0.95
N PHE A 304 5.29 18.18 0.37
CA PHE A 304 6.38 18.11 1.35
C PHE A 304 7.40 17.01 1.01
N PHE A 305 6.94 15.79 0.72
CA PHE A 305 7.86 14.70 0.37
C PHE A 305 8.51 14.91 -1.00
N ARG A 306 7.81 15.50 -1.96
CA ARG A 306 8.36 15.83 -3.29
C ARG A 306 9.49 16.86 -3.20
N GLU A 307 9.38 17.87 -2.33
CA GLU A 307 10.46 18.85 -2.08
C GLU A 307 11.71 18.18 -1.52
N LEU A 308 11.57 17.06 -0.80
CA LEU A 308 12.68 16.22 -0.32
C LEU A 308 13.13 15.16 -1.33
N GLU A 309 12.64 15.24 -2.57
CA GLU A 309 12.91 14.28 -3.65
C GLU A 309 12.44 12.83 -3.35
N ILE A 310 11.32 12.68 -2.67
CA ILE A 310 10.70 11.39 -2.36
C ILE A 310 9.31 11.35 -2.99
N ASP A 311 9.04 10.32 -3.79
CA ASP A 311 7.73 10.06 -4.35
C ASP A 311 6.91 9.19 -3.38
N ILE A 312 5.74 9.68 -2.98
CA ILE A 312 4.78 8.94 -2.16
C ILE A 312 3.43 8.85 -2.86
N ARG A 313 2.57 7.95 -2.38
CA ARG A 313 1.16 7.91 -2.82
C ARG A 313 0.25 7.96 -1.59
N PRO A 314 -0.87 8.69 -1.65
CA PRO A 314 -1.90 8.62 -0.63
C PRO A 314 -2.64 7.28 -0.72
N PHE A 315 -3.32 6.89 0.34
CA PHE A 315 -4.29 5.80 0.30
C PHE A 315 -5.49 6.16 -0.61
N PHE A 316 -6.22 5.16 -1.04
CA PHE A 316 -7.34 5.33 -1.96
C PHE A 316 -8.42 6.25 -1.39
N TYR A 317 -8.97 7.10 -2.25
CA TYR A 317 -10.09 7.96 -1.87
C TYR A 317 -11.33 7.12 -1.57
N PRO A 318 -12.16 7.55 -0.59
CA PRO A 318 -13.50 7.00 -0.42
C PRO A 318 -14.33 7.12 -1.71
N MET A 319 -15.11 6.11 -2.04
CA MET A 319 -15.79 6.01 -3.33
C MET A 319 -16.70 7.20 -3.62
N TYR A 320 -17.41 7.73 -2.63
CA TYR A 320 -18.30 8.89 -2.83
C TYR A 320 -17.58 10.16 -3.31
N LYS A 321 -16.26 10.25 -3.18
CA LYS A 321 -15.46 11.38 -3.69
C LYS A 321 -15.22 11.32 -5.20
N HIS A 322 -15.46 10.18 -5.83
CA HIS A 322 -15.40 10.05 -7.28
C HIS A 322 -16.69 10.56 -7.90
N SER A 323 -16.61 11.48 -8.87
CA SER A 323 -17.77 12.18 -9.44
C SER A 323 -18.86 11.25 -9.96
N HIS A 324 -18.50 10.14 -10.59
CA HIS A 324 -19.43 9.12 -11.11
C HIS A 324 -20.01 8.19 -10.03
N LEU A 325 -19.52 8.26 -8.80
CA LEU A 325 -19.99 7.50 -7.64
C LEU A 325 -20.53 8.42 -6.53
N SER A 326 -20.69 9.70 -6.79
CA SER A 326 -21.13 10.70 -5.80
C SER A 326 -22.55 10.49 -5.26
N ILE A 327 -23.34 9.61 -5.88
CA ILE A 327 -24.64 9.18 -5.36
C ILE A 327 -24.53 8.27 -4.13
N LEU A 328 -23.35 7.67 -3.89
CA LEU A 328 -23.11 6.83 -2.73
C LEU A 328 -23.01 7.72 -1.50
N ASP A 329 -23.87 7.51 -0.53
CA ASP A 329 -23.79 8.20 0.76
C ASP A 329 -22.67 7.60 1.60
N ASN A 330 -21.85 8.46 2.20
CA ASN A 330 -20.74 8.01 3.04
C ASN A 330 -20.92 8.45 4.47
N ASN A 331 -21.36 7.52 5.31
CA ASN A 331 -21.37 7.65 6.76
C ASN A 331 -20.18 6.95 7.44
N ASP A 332 -19.08 6.72 6.71
CA ASP A 332 -17.89 6.05 7.24
C ASP A 332 -16.72 7.04 7.43
N ASP A 333 -16.66 7.65 8.62
CA ASP A 333 -15.57 8.56 9.01
C ASP A 333 -14.19 7.89 8.94
N ILE A 334 -14.13 6.56 9.15
CA ILE A 334 -12.88 5.78 9.09
C ILE A 334 -12.28 5.85 7.69
N SER A 335 -13.09 5.76 6.64
CA SER A 335 -12.63 5.89 5.25
C SER A 335 -11.91 7.21 4.99
N ASN A 336 -12.41 8.32 5.54
CA ASN A 336 -11.78 9.62 5.41
C ASN A 336 -10.46 9.71 6.19
N ILE A 337 -10.44 9.15 7.41
CA ILE A 337 -9.23 9.09 8.23
C ILE A 337 -8.15 8.27 7.53
N LEU A 338 -8.48 7.09 7.01
CA LEU A 338 -7.54 6.23 6.30
C LEU A 338 -6.95 6.93 5.06
N ASN A 339 -7.81 7.57 4.24
CA ASN A 339 -7.35 8.30 3.05
C ASN A 339 -6.38 9.44 3.40
N LYS A 340 -6.61 10.14 4.53
CA LYS A 340 -5.82 11.29 4.96
C LYS A 340 -4.52 10.89 5.66
N GLU A 341 -4.54 9.81 6.44
CA GLU A 341 -3.45 9.45 7.34
C GLU A 341 -2.50 8.40 6.76
N ILE A 342 -2.93 7.61 5.76
CA ILE A 342 -2.08 6.58 5.17
C ILE A 342 -1.33 7.12 3.97
N ILE A 343 -0.03 6.85 3.96
CA ILE A 343 0.85 7.05 2.81
C ILE A 343 1.60 5.76 2.46
N MET A 344 1.73 5.51 1.17
CA MET A 344 2.60 4.49 0.61
C MET A 344 3.96 5.13 0.37
N ILE A 345 5.03 4.48 0.79
CA ILE A 345 6.40 5.00 0.67
C ILE A 345 7.27 4.13 -0.24
N PRO A 346 8.38 4.68 -0.79
CA PRO A 346 9.26 3.95 -1.67
C PRO A 346 9.68 2.59 -1.11
N SER A 347 9.41 1.53 -1.84
CA SER A 347 9.76 0.15 -1.46
C SER A 347 10.06 -0.72 -2.69
N SER A 348 10.70 -0.11 -3.70
CA SER A 348 11.11 -0.80 -4.93
C SER A 348 12.12 -1.91 -4.64
N PRO A 349 12.23 -2.93 -5.50
CA PRO A 349 13.20 -4.02 -5.33
C PRO A 349 14.66 -3.57 -5.24
N ASN A 350 14.98 -2.40 -5.80
CA ASN A 350 16.35 -1.87 -5.89
C ASN A 350 16.65 -0.78 -4.86
N ILE A 351 15.72 -0.46 -3.97
CA ILE A 351 15.93 0.59 -2.97
C ILE A 351 17.09 0.23 -2.04
N THR A 352 18.03 1.18 -1.87
CA THR A 352 19.18 1.00 -0.98
C THR A 352 18.83 1.26 0.48
N TYR A 353 19.70 0.84 1.39
CA TYR A 353 19.57 1.14 2.82
C TYR A 353 19.60 2.64 3.09
N GLU A 354 20.51 3.36 2.44
CA GLU A 354 20.66 4.81 2.55
C GLU A 354 19.40 5.56 2.05
N GLU A 355 18.80 5.08 0.98
CA GLU A 355 17.53 5.63 0.50
C GLU A 355 16.39 5.38 1.48
N GLN A 356 16.31 4.17 2.07
CA GLN A 356 15.34 3.89 3.14
C GLN A 356 15.55 4.80 4.35
N GLN A 357 16.80 5.04 4.77
CA GLN A 357 17.10 5.99 5.84
C GLN A 357 16.68 7.42 5.47
N LYS A 358 16.93 7.88 4.22
CA LYS A 358 16.47 9.19 3.74
C LYS A 358 14.95 9.31 3.82
N VAL A 359 14.21 8.27 3.40
CA VAL A 359 12.74 8.24 3.50
C VAL A 359 12.29 8.34 4.96
N VAL A 360 12.87 7.55 5.85
CA VAL A 360 12.52 7.55 7.28
C VAL A 360 12.83 8.91 7.93
N ASN A 361 14.00 9.49 7.68
CA ASN A 361 14.34 10.83 8.16
C ASN A 361 13.34 11.89 7.68
N SER A 362 12.83 11.74 6.47
CA SER A 362 11.80 12.64 5.93
C SER A 362 10.44 12.45 6.59
N ILE A 363 10.12 11.23 7.04
CA ILE A 363 8.91 10.96 7.85
C ILE A 363 9.02 11.66 9.21
N TYR A 364 10.17 11.60 9.88
CA TYR A 364 10.38 12.37 11.12
C TYR A 364 10.18 13.87 10.92
N LYS A 365 10.75 14.43 9.84
CA LYS A 365 10.57 15.86 9.48
C LYS A 365 9.10 16.18 9.19
N PHE A 366 8.38 15.28 8.48
CA PHE A 366 6.97 15.48 8.20
C PHE A 366 6.11 15.46 9.47
N ILE A 367 6.41 14.58 10.43
CA ILE A 367 5.69 14.54 11.70
C ILE A 367 5.86 15.87 12.45
N LEU A 368 7.05 16.45 12.44
CA LEU A 368 7.26 17.79 13.02
C LEU A 368 6.46 18.86 12.27
N TYR A 369 6.52 18.86 10.96
CA TYR A 369 5.72 19.75 10.09
C TYR A 369 4.22 19.62 10.35
N ASN A 370 3.72 18.39 10.57
CA ASN A 370 2.32 18.13 10.91
C ASN A 370 1.91 18.79 12.24
N TYR A 371 2.82 18.89 13.20
CA TYR A 371 2.62 19.64 14.44
C TYR A 371 2.91 21.14 14.31
N ASN A 372 3.17 21.65 13.09
CA ASN A 372 3.62 23.01 12.80
C ASN A 372 4.93 23.36 13.51
N LEU A 373 5.84 22.39 13.58
CA LEU A 373 7.17 22.55 14.16
C LEU A 373 8.24 22.48 13.08
N ASN A 374 9.34 23.19 13.29
CA ASN A 374 10.50 23.13 12.44
C ASN A 374 11.78 22.96 13.28
N ILE A 375 12.72 22.18 12.76
CA ILE A 375 14.03 21.93 13.38
C ILE A 375 15.11 22.61 12.56
N PHE A 376 16.02 23.29 13.26
CA PHE A 376 17.25 23.83 12.69
C PHE A 376 18.45 23.21 13.39
N GLU A 377 19.30 22.56 12.63
CA GLU A 377 20.65 22.23 13.08
C GLU A 377 21.48 23.49 13.14
N ILE A 378 22.18 23.69 14.26
CA ILE A 378 23.01 24.87 14.49
C ILE A 378 24.42 24.63 13.95
N THR A 379 24.82 25.52 13.07
CA THR A 379 26.12 25.60 12.44
C THR A 379 26.67 27.03 12.63
N ASP A 380 27.90 27.27 12.22
CA ASP A 380 28.48 28.63 12.25
C ASP A 380 27.65 29.66 11.47
N ASN A 381 26.93 29.21 10.41
CA ASN A 381 26.14 30.11 9.57
C ASN A 381 24.85 30.63 10.23
N ASN A 382 24.32 29.92 11.23
CA ASN A 382 23.06 30.25 11.92
C ASN A 382 23.20 30.29 13.44
N ILE A 383 24.40 30.39 13.94
CA ILE A 383 24.72 30.40 15.39
C ILE A 383 23.98 31.51 16.16
N ASN A 384 23.57 32.56 15.48
CA ASN A 384 22.77 33.64 16.09
C ASN A 384 21.43 33.10 16.65
N LEU A 385 20.83 32.08 16.04
CA LEU A 385 19.59 31.44 16.55
C LEU A 385 19.83 30.83 17.93
N LEU A 386 20.99 30.19 18.13
CA LEU A 386 21.37 29.62 19.41
C LEU A 386 21.61 30.72 20.46
N ASN A 387 22.25 31.81 20.07
CA ASN A 387 22.48 32.95 20.96
C ASN A 387 21.14 33.56 21.42
N ASP A 388 20.20 33.75 20.52
CA ASP A 388 18.85 34.27 20.84
C ASP A 388 18.13 33.36 21.81
N PHE A 389 18.17 32.02 21.55
CA PHE A 389 17.61 31.03 22.47
C PHE A 389 18.23 31.09 23.87
N ILE A 390 19.55 31.10 23.97
CA ILE A 390 20.29 31.14 25.23
C ILE A 390 19.94 32.44 26.01
N ASN A 391 19.88 33.56 25.33
CA ASN A 391 19.51 34.84 25.94
C ASN A 391 18.07 34.83 26.47
N LYS A 392 17.14 34.27 25.71
CA LYS A 392 15.75 34.06 26.16
C LYS A 392 15.69 33.25 27.46
N ILE A 393 16.38 32.13 27.51
CA ILE A 393 16.42 31.25 28.69
C ILE A 393 17.01 31.96 29.90
N LYS A 394 18.08 32.76 29.72
CA LYS A 394 18.68 33.56 30.77
C LYS A 394 17.75 34.65 31.28
N ILE A 395 17.08 35.38 30.38
CA ILE A 395 16.12 36.43 30.74
C ILE A 395 14.95 35.85 31.55
N ASN A 396 14.42 34.74 31.10
CA ASN A 396 13.29 34.08 31.75
C ASN A 396 13.67 33.34 33.04
N ASN A 397 14.99 33.26 33.37
CA ASN A 397 15.53 32.55 34.51
C ASN A 397 14.98 31.10 34.63
N ASP A 398 14.87 30.40 33.48
CA ASP A 398 14.26 29.10 33.40
C ASP A 398 15.15 28.01 33.99
N LYS A 399 14.84 27.66 35.24
CA LYS A 399 15.60 26.67 36.03
C LYS A 399 15.46 25.22 35.48
N ASN A 400 14.50 24.97 34.58
CA ASN A 400 14.34 23.66 33.96
C ASN A 400 15.41 23.38 32.90
N PHE A 401 16.08 24.43 32.41
CA PHE A 401 17.26 24.28 31.61
C PHE A 401 18.49 24.24 32.51
N ARG A 402 19.04 23.05 32.78
CA ARG A 402 20.10 22.79 33.77
C ARG A 402 21.28 23.80 33.74
N TYR A 403 21.62 24.26 32.53
CA TYR A 403 22.75 25.17 32.30
C TYR A 403 22.33 26.59 31.97
N TYR A 404 21.16 27.04 32.36
CA TYR A 404 20.58 28.33 31.97
C TYR A 404 21.43 29.54 32.36
N ARG A 405 22.31 29.43 33.38
CA ARG A 405 23.22 30.49 33.79
C ARG A 405 24.55 30.47 33.09
N THR A 406 25.07 29.30 32.74
CA THR A 406 26.47 29.06 32.30
C THR A 406 26.58 28.78 30.81
N ARG A 407 25.52 28.35 30.15
CA ARG A 407 25.58 28.03 28.72
C ARG A 407 25.80 29.30 27.89
N ASP A 408 26.71 29.23 26.93
CA ASP A 408 26.94 30.23 25.90
C ASP A 408 27.07 29.57 24.53
N ILE A 409 27.26 30.36 23.45
CA ILE A 409 27.35 29.86 22.08
C ILE A 409 28.58 28.99 21.85
N ASN A 410 29.61 29.05 22.68
CA ASN A 410 30.81 28.23 22.52
C ASN A 410 30.55 26.76 22.84
N CYS A 411 29.43 26.44 23.47
CA CYS A 411 29.05 25.04 23.74
C CYS A 411 28.99 24.20 22.46
N ILE A 412 28.65 24.80 21.30
CA ILE A 412 28.61 24.11 20.02
C ILE A 412 29.92 23.43 19.63
N LYS A 413 31.05 23.95 20.10
CA LYS A 413 32.38 23.39 19.80
C LYS A 413 32.58 21.99 20.38
N ASN A 414 31.85 21.68 21.44
CA ASN A 414 31.93 20.39 22.14
C ASN A 414 30.75 19.48 21.76
N HIS A 415 29.79 19.97 20.99
CA HIS A 415 28.61 19.19 20.57
C HIS A 415 28.91 18.51 19.24
N ILE A 416 28.48 17.26 19.11
CA ILE A 416 28.44 16.56 17.83
C ILE A 416 27.32 17.17 16.97
N VAL A 417 26.18 17.47 17.61
CA VAL A 417 25.05 18.13 16.98
C VAL A 417 24.32 19.01 17.99
N THR A 418 23.86 20.16 17.55
CA THR A 418 22.97 21.04 18.30
C THR A 418 21.76 21.36 17.41
N ILE A 419 20.58 21.22 17.94
CA ILE A 419 19.33 21.53 17.23
C ILE A 419 18.46 22.49 18.04
N LEU A 420 17.73 23.35 17.32
CA LEU A 420 16.68 24.20 17.87
C LEU A 420 15.34 23.86 17.23
N LEU A 421 14.29 23.88 18.04
CA LEU A 421 12.93 23.65 17.62
C LEU A 421 12.15 24.95 17.64
N PHE A 422 11.40 25.21 16.56
CA PHE A 422 10.54 26.40 16.39
C PHE A 422 9.11 26.00 16.11
N ASP A 423 8.14 26.77 16.62
CA ASP A 423 6.73 26.69 16.22
C ASP A 423 6.49 27.64 15.04
N ILE A 424 6.03 27.10 13.92
CA ILE A 424 5.80 27.87 12.68
C ILE A 424 4.63 28.87 12.83
N ASN A 425 3.66 28.56 13.71
CA ASN A 425 2.48 29.41 13.92
C ASN A 425 2.80 30.66 14.75
N ILE A 426 3.92 30.65 15.48
CA ILE A 426 4.32 31.79 16.28
C ILE A 426 5.27 32.64 15.45
N ASN A 427 4.85 33.84 15.12
CA ASN A 427 5.66 34.85 14.39
C ASN A 427 6.92 35.30 15.15
N SER A 428 7.26 34.62 16.25
CA SER A 428 8.48 34.87 17.02
C SER A 428 9.65 34.06 16.45
N ARG A 429 10.74 34.72 16.15
CA ARG A 429 12.03 34.09 15.81
C ARG A 429 12.66 33.34 16.99
N SER A 430 11.89 33.03 18.02
CA SER A 430 12.35 32.43 19.25
C SER A 430 12.16 30.94 19.25
N ALA A 431 13.22 30.17 19.41
CA ALA A 431 13.13 28.73 19.57
C ALA A 431 12.35 28.36 20.82
N ILE A 432 11.53 27.29 20.70
CA ILE A 432 10.70 26.71 21.76
C ILE A 432 11.35 25.49 22.41
N GLY A 433 12.38 24.96 21.78
CA GLY A 433 13.13 23.80 22.27
C GLY A 433 14.57 23.78 21.81
N TYR A 434 15.35 22.97 22.50
CA TYR A 434 16.78 22.80 22.28
C TYR A 434 17.15 21.35 22.56
N ALA A 435 18.00 20.76 21.73
CA ALA A 435 18.65 19.50 22.02
C ALA A 435 20.11 19.51 21.53
N HIS A 436 20.96 18.69 22.15
CA HIS A 436 22.33 18.50 21.71
C HIS A 436 22.82 17.09 22.06
N ILE A 437 23.85 16.68 21.36
CA ILE A 437 24.64 15.47 21.64
C ILE A 437 26.10 15.89 21.85
N ASP A 438 26.64 15.49 22.99
CA ASP A 438 28.06 15.62 23.32
C ASP A 438 28.71 14.23 23.34
N TYR A 439 30.05 14.22 23.17
CA TYR A 439 30.86 13.04 23.42
C TYR A 439 31.98 13.38 24.37
N SER A 440 32.01 12.79 25.56
CA SER A 440 33.10 12.89 26.51
C SER A 440 33.22 11.60 27.32
N ASP A 441 34.43 11.29 27.77
CA ASP A 441 34.72 10.11 28.58
C ASP A 441 34.19 8.79 27.99
N ASP A 442 34.37 8.61 26.67
CA ASP A 442 33.89 7.46 25.89
C ASP A 442 32.36 7.24 25.96
N THR A 443 31.60 8.32 26.26
CA THR A 443 30.13 8.26 26.42
C THR A 443 29.49 9.40 25.65
N TYR A 444 28.33 9.07 25.05
CA TYR A 444 27.46 10.09 24.46
C TYR A 444 26.47 10.63 25.48
N TRP A 445 26.41 11.97 25.55
CA TRP A 445 25.52 12.69 26.44
C TRP A 445 24.45 13.42 25.63
N PHE A 446 23.22 13.38 26.12
CA PHE A 446 22.08 14.04 25.51
C PHE A 446 21.56 15.15 26.43
N GLY A 447 21.36 16.33 25.88
CA GLY A 447 20.68 17.41 26.56
C GLY A 447 19.42 17.81 25.78
N ILE A 448 18.28 17.83 26.44
CA ILE A 448 16.98 18.24 25.86
C ILE A 448 16.33 19.28 26.73
N TYR A 449 15.77 20.30 26.10
CA TYR A 449 14.91 21.29 26.74
C TYR A 449 13.71 21.59 25.84
N LEU A 450 12.55 21.82 26.46
CA LEU A 450 11.33 22.23 25.77
C LEU A 450 10.59 23.25 26.66
N ASP A 451 10.09 24.34 26.06
CA ASP A 451 9.29 25.35 26.73
C ASP A 451 8.06 24.70 27.40
N GLU A 452 7.66 25.20 28.57
CA GLU A 452 6.66 24.58 29.44
C GLU A 452 5.32 24.32 28.75
N ILE A 453 4.86 25.26 27.93
CA ILE A 453 3.59 25.14 27.19
C ILE A 453 3.55 24.00 26.14
N TYR A 454 4.71 23.50 25.74
CA TYR A 454 4.85 22.40 24.78
C TYR A 454 5.14 21.06 25.44
N ARG A 455 5.33 21.03 26.76
CA ARG A 455 5.57 19.80 27.53
C ARG A 455 4.28 19.00 27.64
N GLY A 456 4.39 17.68 27.76
CA GLY A 456 3.22 16.78 27.82
C GLY A 456 2.61 16.39 26.48
N ASN A 457 2.92 17.09 25.39
CA ASN A 457 2.42 16.79 24.03
C ASN A 457 3.27 15.76 23.29
N LYS A 458 4.12 15.01 23.99
CA LYS A 458 5.06 13.99 23.43
C LYS A 458 6.01 14.52 22.34
N ILE A 459 6.22 15.84 22.26
CA ILE A 459 7.13 16.49 21.30
C ILE A 459 8.58 16.11 21.60
N GLY A 460 8.96 15.98 22.87
CA GLY A 460 10.30 15.57 23.28
C GLY A 460 10.69 14.14 22.87
N ASN A 461 9.76 13.35 22.37
CA ASN A 461 9.98 12.00 21.86
C ASN A 461 10.10 11.98 20.32
N LEU A 462 10.08 13.13 19.66
CA LEU A 462 10.34 13.31 18.23
C LEU A 462 11.81 13.66 18.00
#